data_22e8ea5f275b1defba7e71597a415fc1
#
_entry.id   22e8ea5f275b1defba7e71597a415fc1
#
_cell.length_a   1.000
_cell.length_b   1.000
_cell.length_c   1.000
_cell.angle_alpha   90.00
_cell.angle_beta   90.00
_cell.angle_gamma   90.00
#
_symmetry.space_group_name_H-M   'P 1'
#
loop_
_entity.id
_entity.type
_entity.pdbx_description
1 polymer ?
#
loop_
_entity_poly.entity_id
_entity_poly.type
_entity_poly.pdbx_seq_one_letter_code
_entity_poly.pdbx_strand_id
1 'polypeptide(L)'
;MKITIVGGGTAGMVTALIFNTRLNADIEMIVPSNIGIIGVGEGSTEHWSAFLDFIGITKTESLLKSKGTCKAGVNFIGWTPDRGDYSHNLHRGYIDNKIGDTTYYQTKLMAENFSPRDFAGPEINNNRIADGIETGGWNQFHFNTFELNKFLTKLATSRGIKIVDDEITQVHTDENGISKLTGNKGEYTADLYIDSTGFKRLLIGELGAKWVSYGKYLPLKEAIAFPTEDADVYNILTEARAMKAGWKWLIPTYGRTGNGYIFDTDFINKDQAHQEINEMYGREIEIAKHIKFDPGKLDRVCIKNCLAVGLSANFLEPLEATSIGTSIQQAFMSMHKIRGDGSISPPDRKLINSMTDGLMHNARDFVALHYINNNRSTPFWRKCAKLPRPDSLMTLLESLKYKPLDAHDFNMYNSIYTLFGADNFNLIAYFHGFLKPETCQLQIDGLSPDILESYSDYELSPVDRVGIPHKEYIQRIHHGWYDNRPHNFI
;
A
#
# COMPACT_ATOMS: atom_id res chain seq x y z
N MET A 1 -28.82 -11.89 4.24
CA MET A 1 -27.71 -12.83 3.98
C MET A 1 -26.75 -12.83 5.15
N LYS A 2 -26.09 -13.95 5.39
CA LYS A 2 -25.08 -14.09 6.44
C LYS A 2 -23.67 -14.17 5.81
N ILE A 3 -22.75 -13.37 6.32
CA ILE A 3 -21.34 -13.37 5.87
C ILE A 3 -20.46 -13.71 7.08
N THR A 4 -19.62 -14.74 6.92
CA THR A 4 -18.64 -15.12 7.94
C THR A 4 -17.23 -14.78 7.44
N ILE A 5 -16.50 -13.96 8.19
CA ILE A 5 -15.12 -13.56 7.90
C ILE A 5 -14.18 -14.27 8.89
N VAL A 6 -13.22 -15.02 8.41
CA VAL A 6 -12.23 -15.70 9.27
C VAL A 6 -10.91 -14.95 9.21
N GLY A 7 -10.51 -14.41 10.36
CA GLY A 7 -9.29 -13.61 10.54
C GLY A 7 -9.57 -12.14 10.82
N GLY A 8 -8.88 -11.61 11.85
CA GLY A 8 -9.06 -10.27 12.40
C GLY A 8 -7.94 -9.27 12.05
N GLY A 9 -7.15 -9.56 11.01
CA GLY A 9 -6.15 -8.61 10.51
C GLY A 9 -6.78 -7.41 9.80
N THR A 10 -5.95 -6.41 9.44
CA THR A 10 -6.40 -5.17 8.78
C THR A 10 -7.28 -5.44 7.56
N ALA A 11 -6.93 -6.40 6.71
CA ALA A 11 -7.71 -6.75 5.52
C ALA A 11 -9.13 -7.27 5.86
N GLY A 12 -9.26 -8.15 6.86
CA GLY A 12 -10.55 -8.66 7.33
C GLY A 12 -11.43 -7.56 7.90
N MET A 13 -10.86 -6.68 8.74
CA MET A 13 -11.58 -5.55 9.35
C MET A 13 -12.04 -4.53 8.30
N VAL A 14 -11.18 -4.17 7.34
CA VAL A 14 -11.51 -3.29 6.22
C VAL A 14 -12.65 -3.87 5.39
N THR A 15 -12.55 -5.15 5.02
CA THR A 15 -13.60 -5.85 4.26
C THR A 15 -14.92 -5.89 5.02
N ALA A 16 -14.88 -6.21 6.32
CA ALA A 16 -16.06 -6.24 7.19
C ALA A 16 -16.76 -4.88 7.23
N LEU A 17 -16.01 -3.79 7.40
CA LEU A 17 -16.55 -2.43 7.48
C LEU A 17 -17.12 -1.96 6.14
N ILE A 18 -16.45 -2.24 5.01
CA ILE A 18 -16.95 -1.91 3.68
C ILE A 18 -18.26 -2.66 3.42
N PHE A 19 -18.32 -3.96 3.68
CA PHE A 19 -19.51 -4.77 3.46
C PHE A 19 -20.66 -4.36 4.39
N ASN A 20 -20.39 -4.10 5.66
CA ASN A 20 -21.38 -3.61 6.62
C ASN A 20 -21.99 -2.26 6.21
N THR A 21 -21.20 -1.37 5.63
CA THR A 21 -21.69 -0.06 5.18
C THR A 21 -22.62 -0.16 3.97
N ARG A 22 -22.44 -1.15 3.11
CA ARG A 22 -23.15 -1.22 1.81
C ARG A 22 -24.18 -2.35 1.70
N LEU A 23 -23.89 -3.49 2.33
CA LEU A 23 -24.70 -4.69 2.18
C LEU A 23 -25.70 -4.84 3.34
N ASN A 24 -26.90 -5.30 3.04
CA ASN A 24 -27.84 -5.75 4.08
C ASN A 24 -27.46 -7.18 4.49
N ALA A 25 -26.48 -7.30 5.38
CA ALA A 25 -25.89 -8.57 5.79
C ALA A 25 -25.70 -8.66 7.30
N ASP A 26 -25.93 -9.84 7.84
CA ASP A 26 -25.47 -10.24 9.19
C ASP A 26 -24.01 -10.68 9.07
N ILE A 27 -23.09 -9.86 9.59
CA ILE A 27 -21.67 -10.10 9.49
C ILE A 27 -21.11 -10.56 10.82
N GLU A 28 -20.51 -11.76 10.83
CA GLU A 28 -19.72 -12.23 11.96
C GLU A 28 -18.26 -12.45 11.55
N MET A 29 -17.34 -12.12 12.46
CA MET A 29 -15.92 -12.36 12.30
C MET A 29 -15.46 -13.38 13.33
N ILE A 30 -14.70 -14.38 12.88
CA ILE A 30 -14.09 -15.38 13.75
C ILE A 30 -12.60 -15.01 13.89
N VAL A 31 -12.23 -14.59 15.09
CA VAL A 31 -10.91 -14.00 15.37
C VAL A 31 -10.34 -14.63 16.64
N PRO A 32 -9.39 -15.57 16.54
CA PRO A 32 -8.78 -16.16 17.71
C PRO A 32 -7.93 -15.14 18.47
N SER A 33 -8.18 -15.01 19.76
CA SER A 33 -7.49 -14.04 20.65
C SER A 33 -6.00 -14.36 20.89
N ASN A 34 -5.61 -15.63 20.67
CA ASN A 34 -4.24 -16.12 20.82
C ASN A 34 -3.36 -15.91 19.56
N ILE A 35 -3.92 -15.51 18.44
CA ILE A 35 -3.18 -15.23 17.21
C ILE A 35 -3.02 -13.72 17.05
N GLY A 36 -1.78 -13.26 17.18
CA GLY A 36 -1.45 -11.84 16.98
C GLY A 36 -1.46 -11.43 15.50
N ILE A 37 -1.68 -10.16 15.25
CA ILE A 37 -1.56 -9.58 13.91
C ILE A 37 -0.10 -9.51 13.46
N ILE A 38 0.11 -9.59 12.15
CA ILE A 38 1.40 -9.30 11.54
C ILE A 38 1.44 -7.80 11.30
N GLY A 39 2.31 -7.09 11.97
CA GLY A 39 2.43 -5.65 11.77
C GLY A 39 3.50 -5.03 12.66
N VAL A 40 4.23 -4.07 12.12
CA VAL A 40 5.37 -3.41 12.78
C VAL A 40 5.42 -1.90 12.51
N GLY A 41 4.34 -1.37 11.99
CA GLY A 41 4.17 -0.07 11.37
C GLY A 41 3.87 -0.29 9.89
N GLU A 42 2.82 0.32 9.41
CA GLU A 42 2.38 0.23 8.03
C GLU A 42 2.15 1.62 7.47
N GLY A 43 2.38 1.78 6.16
CA GLY A 43 1.95 2.95 5.40
C GLY A 43 0.69 2.64 4.61
N SER A 44 -0.10 3.64 4.32
CA SER A 44 -1.22 3.53 3.37
C SER A 44 -0.84 4.09 2.00
N THR A 45 -1.70 3.80 1.04
CA THR A 45 -1.88 4.54 -0.20
C THR A 45 -3.10 5.47 -0.05
N GLU A 46 -3.41 6.28 -1.06
CA GLU A 46 -4.59 7.16 -1.11
C GLU A 46 -5.93 6.42 -0.95
N HIS A 47 -5.95 5.14 -1.27
CA HIS A 47 -7.13 4.27 -1.09
C HIS A 47 -7.65 4.24 0.35
N TRP A 48 -6.77 4.51 1.32
CA TRP A 48 -7.17 4.61 2.73
C TRP A 48 -8.16 5.76 2.96
N SER A 49 -7.91 6.91 2.35
CA SER A 49 -8.84 8.04 2.41
C SER A 49 -10.20 7.70 1.81
N ALA A 50 -10.21 7.07 0.64
CA ALA A 50 -11.46 6.63 0.01
C ALA A 50 -12.23 5.62 0.90
N PHE A 51 -11.50 4.71 1.58
CA PHE A 51 -12.09 3.81 2.56
C PHE A 51 -12.72 4.56 3.73
N LEU A 52 -12.00 5.51 4.34
CA LEU A 52 -12.50 6.30 5.48
C LEU A 52 -13.75 7.10 5.09
N ASP A 53 -13.71 7.79 3.95
CA ASP A 53 -14.85 8.56 3.43
C ASP A 53 -16.07 7.66 3.20
N PHE A 54 -15.86 6.47 2.63
CA PHE A 54 -16.92 5.50 2.40
C PHE A 54 -17.57 4.99 3.69
N ILE A 55 -16.77 4.74 4.72
CA ILE A 55 -17.29 4.27 6.01
C ILE A 55 -17.69 5.41 6.96
N GLY A 56 -17.56 6.69 6.55
CA GLY A 56 -17.96 7.84 7.35
C GLY A 56 -17.08 8.10 8.58
N ILE A 57 -15.77 7.89 8.46
CA ILE A 57 -14.79 8.19 9.51
C ILE A 57 -13.86 9.31 9.04
N THR A 58 -13.61 10.28 9.90
CA THR A 58 -12.71 11.39 9.57
C THR A 58 -11.24 10.91 9.55
N LYS A 59 -10.44 11.55 8.71
CA LYS A 59 -8.99 11.28 8.64
C LYS A 59 -8.31 11.60 9.97
N THR A 60 -8.75 12.66 10.66
CA THR A 60 -8.26 13.03 12.00
C THR A 60 -8.54 11.94 13.03
N GLU A 61 -9.76 11.40 13.06
CA GLU A 61 -10.08 10.29 13.96
C GLU A 61 -9.23 9.06 13.69
N SER A 62 -9.08 8.68 12.41
CA SER A 62 -8.22 7.58 12.00
C SER A 62 -6.77 7.78 12.46
N LEU A 63 -6.21 8.98 12.25
CA LEU A 63 -4.85 9.34 12.65
C LEU A 63 -4.67 9.25 14.16
N LEU A 64 -5.56 9.86 14.93
CA LEU A 64 -5.52 9.84 16.41
C LEU A 64 -5.60 8.42 16.97
N LYS A 65 -6.59 7.64 16.51
CA LYS A 65 -6.87 6.29 17.04
C LYS A 65 -5.81 5.27 16.65
N SER A 66 -5.17 5.43 15.49
CA SER A 66 -4.07 4.56 15.04
C SER A 66 -2.69 5.02 15.52
N LYS A 67 -2.60 6.13 16.28
CA LYS A 67 -1.32 6.80 16.59
C LYS A 67 -0.50 7.05 15.32
N GLY A 68 -1.19 7.44 14.26
CA GLY A 68 -0.61 7.64 12.93
C GLY A 68 0.14 8.95 12.79
N THR A 69 0.82 9.07 11.65
CA THR A 69 1.42 10.31 11.17
C THR A 69 1.08 10.51 9.70
N CYS A 70 1.23 11.72 9.18
CA CYS A 70 0.98 12.00 7.77
C CYS A 70 2.07 11.37 6.89
N LYS A 71 1.68 10.92 5.69
CA LYS A 71 2.58 10.35 4.70
C LYS A 71 2.37 11.05 3.36
N ALA A 72 3.45 11.43 2.68
CA ALA A 72 3.41 12.02 1.34
C ALA A 72 3.93 11.06 0.25
N GLY A 73 4.57 9.96 0.64
CA GLY A 73 5.17 9.03 -0.31
C GLY A 73 6.28 8.20 0.30
N VAL A 74 7.25 7.82 -0.54
CA VAL A 74 8.42 7.01 -0.15
C VAL A 74 9.69 7.70 -0.61
N ASN A 75 10.71 7.76 0.24
CA ASN A 75 12.05 8.25 -0.08
C ASN A 75 13.00 7.07 -0.24
N PHE A 76 13.57 6.92 -1.42
CA PHE A 76 14.48 5.84 -1.79
C PHE A 76 15.92 6.30 -1.63
N ILE A 77 16.59 5.76 -0.61
CA ILE A 77 17.95 6.17 -0.24
C ILE A 77 18.95 5.12 -0.71
N GLY A 78 19.91 5.55 -1.54
CA GLY A 78 20.98 4.72 -2.05
C GLY A 78 20.55 3.64 -3.05
N TRP A 79 19.38 3.76 -3.69
CA TRP A 79 18.93 2.81 -4.72
C TRP A 79 19.61 3.03 -6.07
N THR A 80 19.87 4.29 -6.43
CA THR A 80 20.53 4.70 -7.69
C THR A 80 21.76 5.56 -7.40
N PRO A 81 22.89 4.96 -6.98
CA PRO A 81 24.05 5.72 -6.48
C PRO A 81 24.68 6.66 -7.50
N ASP A 82 24.48 6.42 -8.79
CA ASP A 82 24.92 7.25 -9.90
C ASP A 82 23.99 8.45 -10.20
N ARG A 83 22.73 8.39 -9.69
CA ARG A 83 21.69 9.40 -9.94
C ARG A 83 21.19 10.07 -8.67
N GLY A 84 21.62 9.58 -7.50
CA GLY A 84 21.25 10.09 -6.20
C GLY A 84 20.00 9.44 -5.61
N ASP A 85 19.60 9.95 -4.45
CA ASP A 85 18.37 9.54 -3.77
C ASP A 85 17.16 10.17 -4.48
N TYR A 86 16.03 9.46 -4.49
CA TYR A 86 14.80 9.94 -5.11
C TYR A 86 13.59 9.67 -4.24
N SER A 87 12.49 10.37 -4.48
CA SER A 87 11.23 10.16 -3.79
C SER A 87 10.09 9.89 -4.76
N HIS A 88 9.28 8.89 -4.42
CA HIS A 88 7.97 8.67 -4.99
C HIS A 88 6.96 9.46 -4.15
N ASN A 89 6.73 10.70 -4.54
CA ASN A 89 5.79 11.57 -3.86
C ASN A 89 4.38 11.37 -4.42
N LEU A 90 3.48 10.95 -3.56
CA LEU A 90 2.07 10.67 -3.88
C LEU A 90 1.12 11.75 -3.35
N HIS A 91 1.64 12.71 -2.58
CA HIS A 91 0.84 13.82 -2.08
C HIS A 91 1.01 15.04 -2.98
N ARG A 92 -0.02 15.35 -3.73
CA ARG A 92 -0.04 16.44 -4.72
C ARG A 92 -0.91 17.63 -4.29
N GLY A 93 -1.34 17.65 -3.06
CA GLY A 93 -2.40 18.43 -2.45
C GLY A 93 -2.65 19.86 -2.94
N TYR A 94 -1.62 20.55 -3.43
CA TYR A 94 -1.78 21.88 -3.98
C TYR A 94 -1.92 21.89 -5.51
N ILE A 95 -1.26 20.95 -6.18
CA ILE A 95 -1.21 20.89 -7.65
C ILE A 95 -2.49 20.30 -8.22
N ASP A 96 -3.03 19.24 -7.60
CA ASP A 96 -4.19 18.49 -8.08
C ASP A 96 -5.46 19.33 -8.19
N ASN A 97 -5.63 20.33 -7.32
CA ASN A 97 -6.84 21.16 -7.29
C ASN A 97 -6.89 22.24 -8.37
N LYS A 98 -5.79 22.52 -9.07
CA LYS A 98 -5.70 23.62 -10.01
C LYS A 98 -5.47 23.21 -11.47
N ILE A 99 -4.76 22.12 -11.74
CA ILE A 99 -4.26 21.81 -13.09
C ILE A 99 -5.12 20.78 -13.83
N GLY A 100 -5.94 19.99 -13.14
CA GLY A 100 -6.78 18.95 -13.79
C GLY A 100 -6.03 17.84 -14.53
N ASP A 101 -4.79 18.05 -14.95
CA ASP A 101 -3.92 17.05 -15.57
C ASP A 101 -2.49 17.13 -15.03
N THR A 102 -2.24 16.36 -13.97
CA THR A 102 -0.93 16.31 -13.30
C THR A 102 0.14 15.62 -14.12
N THR A 103 -0.25 14.79 -15.09
CA THR A 103 0.68 14.05 -15.94
C THR A 103 1.51 14.99 -16.80
N TYR A 104 0.91 15.98 -17.41
CA TYR A 104 1.63 16.97 -18.23
C TYR A 104 2.55 17.84 -17.40
N TYR A 105 2.11 18.30 -16.23
CA TYR A 105 2.97 19.08 -15.33
C TYR A 105 4.19 18.27 -14.89
N GLN A 106 4.01 17.04 -14.49
CA GLN A 106 5.10 16.14 -14.14
C GLN A 106 6.04 15.92 -15.32
N THR A 107 5.50 15.74 -16.54
CA THR A 107 6.28 15.61 -17.77
C THR A 107 7.11 16.85 -18.06
N LYS A 108 6.56 18.04 -17.83
CA LYS A 108 7.31 19.31 -17.95
C LYS A 108 8.49 19.36 -17.00
N LEU A 109 8.29 19.05 -15.72
CA LEU A 109 9.37 19.01 -14.74
C LEU A 109 10.48 18.02 -15.11
N MET A 110 10.10 16.85 -15.65
CA MET A 110 11.08 15.86 -16.13
C MET A 110 11.81 16.34 -17.38
N ALA A 111 11.15 17.06 -18.30
CA ALA A 111 11.78 17.67 -19.47
C ALA A 111 12.82 18.73 -19.08
N GLU A 112 12.54 19.52 -18.05
CA GLU A 112 13.44 20.52 -17.47
C GLU A 112 14.56 19.91 -16.62
N ASN A 113 14.65 18.59 -16.58
CA ASN A 113 15.64 17.83 -15.79
C ASN A 113 15.58 18.18 -14.29
N PHE A 114 14.38 18.34 -13.76
CA PHE A 114 14.14 18.69 -12.37
C PHE A 114 14.67 17.62 -11.42
N SER A 115 15.26 18.03 -10.31
CA SER A 115 15.83 17.05 -9.38
C SER A 115 14.73 16.28 -8.64
N PRO A 116 14.96 15.01 -8.26
CA PRO A 116 14.01 14.22 -7.49
C PRO A 116 13.51 14.89 -6.20
N ARG A 117 14.37 15.66 -5.55
CA ARG A 117 14.02 16.40 -4.32
C ARG A 117 13.04 17.52 -4.59
N ASP A 118 13.13 18.13 -5.74
CA ASP A 118 12.33 19.29 -6.07
C ASP A 118 10.86 18.89 -6.36
N PHE A 119 10.63 17.64 -6.82
CA PHE A 119 9.26 17.11 -6.96
C PHE A 119 8.49 17.03 -5.65
N ALA A 120 9.16 16.79 -4.53
CA ALA A 120 8.50 16.72 -3.23
C ALA A 120 8.18 18.09 -2.65
N GLY A 121 8.84 19.12 -3.13
CA GLY A 121 8.75 20.46 -2.60
C GLY A 121 9.54 20.67 -1.28
N PRO A 122 9.86 21.93 -0.93
CA PRO A 122 10.70 22.23 0.21
C PRO A 122 10.09 21.82 1.56
N GLU A 123 8.76 21.88 1.71
CA GLU A 123 8.07 21.52 2.94
C GLU A 123 8.25 20.04 3.26
N ILE A 124 7.96 19.15 2.28
CA ILE A 124 8.09 17.70 2.43
C ILE A 124 9.55 17.32 2.65
N ASN A 125 10.46 17.92 1.90
CA ASN A 125 11.90 17.66 2.03
C ASN A 125 12.46 18.04 3.41
N ASN A 126 11.86 19.02 4.07
CA ASN A 126 12.25 19.47 5.41
C ASN A 126 11.35 18.90 6.52
N ASN A 127 10.49 17.93 6.23
CA ASN A 127 9.55 17.35 7.16
C ASN A 127 8.67 18.39 7.86
N ARG A 128 8.17 19.34 7.10
CA ARG A 128 7.30 20.42 7.57
C ARG A 128 5.93 20.33 6.92
N ILE A 129 4.91 20.78 7.62
CA ILE A 129 3.52 20.84 7.14
C ILE A 129 3.10 22.31 7.18
N ALA A 130 2.55 22.82 6.09
CA ALA A 130 2.08 24.19 6.03
C ALA A 130 1.08 24.47 7.16
N ASP A 131 1.24 25.57 7.85
CA ASP A 131 0.36 25.95 8.97
C ASP A 131 -1.07 26.19 8.45
N GLY A 132 -2.04 25.62 9.17
CA GLY A 132 -3.44 25.69 8.78
C GLY A 132 -3.94 24.62 7.81
N ILE A 133 -3.08 23.69 7.35
CA ILE A 133 -3.55 22.48 6.65
C ILE A 133 -4.22 21.57 7.67
N GLU A 134 -5.52 21.36 7.48
CA GLU A 134 -6.26 20.36 8.26
C GLU A 134 -5.83 18.94 7.87
N THR A 135 -6.01 17.99 8.79
CA THR A 135 -5.74 16.57 8.50
C THR A 135 -6.55 16.05 7.30
N GLY A 136 -7.67 16.69 7.00
CA GLY A 136 -8.49 16.45 5.82
C GLY A 136 -7.79 16.66 4.47
N GLY A 137 -6.74 17.47 4.42
CA GLY A 137 -5.92 17.67 3.22
C GLY A 137 -4.96 16.53 2.90
N TRP A 138 -4.72 15.61 3.84
CA TRP A 138 -3.85 14.45 3.64
C TRP A 138 -4.66 13.23 3.16
N ASN A 139 -4.08 12.47 2.26
CA ASN A 139 -4.71 11.27 1.70
C ASN A 139 -4.00 9.96 2.09
N GLN A 140 -2.81 10.05 2.66
CA GLN A 140 -2.02 8.89 3.09
C GLN A 140 -1.45 9.08 4.49
N PHE A 141 -1.23 7.96 5.18
CA PHE A 141 -0.82 7.95 6.58
C PHE A 141 0.13 6.80 6.87
N HIS A 142 0.95 6.99 7.90
CA HIS A 142 1.63 5.91 8.59
C HIS A 142 0.78 5.48 9.80
N PHE A 143 0.80 4.20 10.15
CA PHE A 143 0.01 3.65 11.26
C PHE A 143 0.86 2.84 12.23
N ASN A 144 0.54 2.96 13.50
CA ASN A 144 0.82 1.90 14.46
C ASN A 144 -0.19 0.77 14.22
N THR A 145 0.24 -0.33 13.64
CA THR A 145 -0.63 -1.44 13.23
C THR A 145 -1.48 -2.00 14.37
N PHE A 146 -0.93 -2.06 15.58
CA PHE A 146 -1.67 -2.56 16.75
C PHE A 146 -2.80 -1.61 17.17
N GLU A 147 -2.53 -0.31 17.19
CA GLU A 147 -3.55 0.69 17.52
C GLU A 147 -4.60 0.81 16.42
N LEU A 148 -4.18 0.72 15.15
CA LEU A 148 -5.09 0.65 14.03
C LEU A 148 -6.04 -0.53 14.14
N ASN A 149 -5.53 -1.73 14.42
CA ASN A 149 -6.35 -2.92 14.57
C ASN A 149 -7.35 -2.80 15.75
N LYS A 150 -6.90 -2.27 16.89
CA LYS A 150 -7.79 -1.99 18.03
C LYS A 150 -8.91 -1.00 17.65
N PHE A 151 -8.56 0.04 16.91
CA PHE A 151 -9.54 1.03 16.44
C PHE A 151 -10.57 0.39 15.51
N LEU A 152 -10.13 -0.33 14.48
CA LEU A 152 -11.02 -0.99 13.53
C LEU A 152 -11.91 -2.05 14.22
N THR A 153 -11.37 -2.79 15.18
CA THR A 153 -12.14 -3.78 15.97
C THR A 153 -13.25 -3.11 16.77
N LYS A 154 -12.94 -2.01 17.48
CA LYS A 154 -13.96 -1.24 18.21
C LYS A 154 -15.02 -0.66 17.28
N LEU A 155 -14.61 -0.13 16.14
CA LEU A 155 -15.51 0.41 15.14
C LEU A 155 -16.43 -0.67 14.56
N ALA A 156 -15.89 -1.83 14.21
CA ALA A 156 -16.66 -2.97 13.72
C ALA A 156 -17.73 -3.40 14.74
N THR A 157 -17.33 -3.58 16.00
CA THR A 157 -18.26 -3.95 17.10
C THR A 157 -19.34 -2.88 17.30
N SER A 158 -18.99 -1.58 17.30
CA SER A 158 -19.96 -0.50 17.47
C SER A 158 -20.99 -0.42 16.33
N ARG A 159 -20.68 -0.98 15.16
CA ARG A 159 -21.58 -1.08 14.00
C ARG A 159 -22.35 -2.39 13.92
N GLY A 160 -22.34 -3.19 14.98
CA GLY A 160 -23.10 -4.43 15.08
C GLY A 160 -22.43 -5.64 14.43
N ILE A 161 -21.18 -5.53 13.96
CA ILE A 161 -20.43 -6.70 13.49
C ILE A 161 -20.06 -7.56 14.69
N LYS A 162 -20.51 -8.82 14.67
CA LYS A 162 -20.23 -9.78 15.73
C LYS A 162 -18.82 -10.31 15.62
N ILE A 163 -18.01 -10.16 16.66
CA ILE A 163 -16.67 -10.73 16.74
C ILE A 163 -16.66 -11.90 17.71
N VAL A 164 -16.32 -13.08 17.21
CA VAL A 164 -16.29 -14.34 17.96
C VAL A 164 -14.84 -14.75 18.19
N ASP A 165 -14.45 -14.89 19.46
CA ASP A 165 -13.17 -15.45 19.84
C ASP A 165 -13.18 -16.96 19.69
N ASP A 166 -12.80 -17.45 18.53
CA ASP A 166 -12.65 -18.88 18.23
C ASP A 166 -11.58 -19.12 17.17
N GLU A 167 -11.03 -20.31 17.13
CA GLU A 167 -10.10 -20.77 16.10
C GLU A 167 -10.75 -21.87 15.25
N ILE A 168 -10.80 -21.66 13.94
CA ILE A 168 -11.31 -22.66 13.00
C ILE A 168 -10.30 -23.80 12.88
N THR A 169 -10.80 -25.01 13.15
CA THR A 169 -10.01 -26.25 13.12
C THR A 169 -10.33 -27.11 11.92
N GLN A 170 -11.53 -26.98 11.32
CA GLN A 170 -11.91 -27.74 10.14
C GLN A 170 -12.85 -26.93 9.23
N VAL A 171 -12.63 -27.08 7.93
CA VAL A 171 -13.46 -26.53 6.86
C VAL A 171 -14.16 -27.70 6.14
N HIS A 172 -15.49 -27.68 6.13
CA HIS A 172 -16.28 -28.69 5.43
C HIS A 172 -16.71 -28.13 4.09
N THR A 173 -16.53 -28.88 3.03
CA THR A 173 -16.87 -28.47 1.66
C THR A 173 -17.81 -29.47 0.99
N ASP A 174 -18.61 -28.97 0.06
CA ASP A 174 -19.46 -29.77 -0.81
C ASP A 174 -19.39 -29.23 -2.27
N GLU A 175 -20.31 -29.67 -3.10
CA GLU A 175 -20.39 -29.24 -4.50
C GLU A 175 -20.64 -27.73 -4.66
N ASN A 176 -21.21 -27.06 -3.67
CA ASN A 176 -21.55 -25.64 -3.68
C ASN A 176 -20.46 -24.74 -3.08
N GLY A 177 -19.48 -25.33 -2.36
CA GLY A 177 -18.39 -24.62 -1.72
C GLY A 177 -18.18 -25.01 -0.27
N ILE A 178 -18.04 -24.03 0.61
CA ILE A 178 -17.94 -24.25 2.05
C ILE A 178 -19.37 -24.44 2.59
N SER A 179 -19.64 -25.61 3.15
CA SER A 179 -20.92 -25.90 3.76
C SER A 179 -20.95 -25.51 5.25
N LYS A 180 -19.82 -25.64 5.95
CA LYS A 180 -19.71 -25.37 7.39
C LYS A 180 -18.26 -25.20 7.80
N LEU A 181 -18.03 -24.39 8.84
CA LEU A 181 -16.75 -24.33 9.56
C LEU A 181 -16.95 -24.91 10.96
N THR A 182 -15.97 -25.68 11.45
CA THR A 182 -15.89 -26.14 12.84
C THR A 182 -14.75 -25.43 13.54
N GLY A 183 -15.03 -24.77 14.65
CA GLY A 183 -14.06 -24.16 15.54
C GLY A 183 -13.90 -24.95 16.83
N ASN A 184 -13.05 -24.46 17.74
CA ASN A 184 -12.88 -25.04 19.08
C ASN A 184 -14.13 -24.86 19.96
N LYS A 185 -14.94 -23.81 19.71
CA LYS A 185 -16.07 -23.40 20.55
C LYS A 185 -17.43 -23.58 19.86
N GLY A 186 -17.46 -23.80 18.55
CA GLY A 186 -18.73 -23.88 17.83
C GLY A 186 -18.62 -24.24 16.36
N GLU A 187 -19.78 -24.30 15.73
CA GLU A 187 -19.93 -24.48 14.29
C GLU A 187 -20.52 -23.23 13.64
N TYR A 188 -20.07 -22.91 12.43
CA TYR A 188 -20.44 -21.69 11.73
C TYR A 188 -20.87 -21.99 10.31
N THR A 189 -22.04 -21.45 9.94
CA THR A 189 -22.55 -21.52 8.57
C THR A 189 -22.84 -20.11 8.06
N ALA A 190 -22.63 -19.89 6.77
CA ALA A 190 -22.90 -18.61 6.10
C ALA A 190 -23.26 -18.82 4.62
N ASP A 191 -23.84 -17.80 4.02
CA ASP A 191 -24.08 -17.75 2.57
C ASP A 191 -22.79 -17.43 1.82
N LEU A 192 -21.93 -16.58 2.41
CA LEU A 192 -20.63 -16.18 1.87
C LEU A 192 -19.55 -16.23 2.96
N TYR A 193 -18.41 -16.80 2.63
CA TYR A 193 -17.23 -16.86 3.49
C TYR A 193 -16.11 -15.97 2.97
N ILE A 194 -15.47 -15.23 3.88
CA ILE A 194 -14.32 -14.40 3.55
C ILE A 194 -13.09 -14.99 4.24
N ASP A 195 -12.11 -15.40 3.43
CA ASP A 195 -10.82 -15.87 3.93
C ASP A 195 -9.86 -14.68 4.12
N SER A 196 -9.64 -14.30 5.37
CA SER A 196 -8.63 -13.33 5.82
C SER A 196 -7.62 -13.97 6.79
N THR A 197 -7.35 -15.27 6.61
CA THR A 197 -6.49 -16.07 7.52
C THR A 197 -4.99 -15.90 7.23
N GLY A 198 -4.64 -14.94 6.39
CA GLY A 198 -3.27 -14.63 6.06
C GLY A 198 -2.61 -15.74 5.23
N PHE A 199 -1.32 -15.97 5.44
CA PHE A 199 -0.58 -16.98 4.68
C PHE A 199 -1.07 -18.42 4.86
N LYS A 200 -1.94 -18.69 5.85
CA LYS A 200 -2.56 -20.01 6.02
C LYS A 200 -3.54 -20.34 4.89
N ARG A 201 -4.27 -19.36 4.36
CA ARG A 201 -5.28 -19.54 3.29
C ARG A 201 -6.27 -20.67 3.63
N LEU A 202 -6.74 -20.63 4.89
CA LEU A 202 -7.40 -21.76 5.52
C LEU A 202 -8.70 -22.18 4.80
N LEU A 203 -9.46 -21.22 4.28
CA LEU A 203 -10.75 -21.48 3.64
C LEU A 203 -10.59 -21.71 2.14
N ILE A 204 -9.95 -20.76 1.45
CA ILE A 204 -9.85 -20.78 -0.01
C ILE A 204 -8.93 -21.90 -0.50
N GLY A 205 -7.95 -22.32 0.33
CA GLY A 205 -7.07 -23.45 0.06
C GLY A 205 -7.84 -24.76 -0.06
N GLU A 206 -8.84 -25.00 0.80
CA GLU A 206 -9.70 -26.20 0.76
C GLU A 206 -10.58 -26.25 -0.51
N LEU A 207 -10.79 -25.11 -1.17
CA LEU A 207 -11.46 -25.06 -2.47
C LEU A 207 -10.51 -25.19 -3.66
N GLY A 208 -9.22 -25.52 -3.41
CA GLY A 208 -8.24 -25.82 -4.44
C GLY A 208 -7.61 -24.59 -5.11
N ALA A 209 -7.62 -23.43 -4.47
CA ALA A 209 -6.85 -22.27 -4.91
C ALA A 209 -5.35 -22.56 -4.82
N LYS A 210 -4.59 -22.10 -5.81
CA LYS A 210 -3.14 -22.31 -5.88
C LYS A 210 -2.37 -21.00 -5.82
N TRP A 211 -1.23 -21.02 -5.12
CA TRP A 211 -0.34 -19.88 -5.10
C TRP A 211 0.47 -19.76 -6.38
N VAL A 212 0.52 -18.57 -6.94
CA VAL A 212 1.33 -18.19 -8.10
C VAL A 212 2.43 -17.26 -7.62
N SER A 213 3.63 -17.82 -7.47
CA SER A 213 4.79 -17.07 -6.99
C SER A 213 5.29 -16.04 -8.00
N TYR A 214 5.65 -14.87 -7.50
CA TYR A 214 6.37 -13.82 -8.23
C TYR A 214 7.88 -13.81 -7.92
N GLY A 215 8.39 -14.80 -7.20
CA GLY A 215 9.78 -14.88 -6.76
C GLY A 215 10.83 -14.81 -7.88
N LYS A 216 10.43 -15.10 -9.14
CA LYS A 216 11.31 -14.89 -10.31
C LYS A 216 11.51 -13.41 -10.68
N TYR A 217 10.62 -12.52 -10.23
CA TYR A 217 10.66 -11.09 -10.50
C TYR A 217 11.02 -10.26 -9.26
N LEU A 218 10.60 -10.74 -8.08
CA LEU A 218 10.74 -10.07 -6.79
C LEU A 218 11.57 -10.98 -5.87
N PRO A 219 12.85 -10.64 -5.62
CA PRO A 219 13.81 -11.61 -5.09
C PRO A 219 13.76 -11.77 -3.56
N LEU A 220 13.08 -10.89 -2.84
CA LEU A 220 13.11 -10.87 -1.39
C LEU A 220 12.21 -11.93 -0.78
N LYS A 221 12.67 -12.56 0.33
CA LYS A 221 12.04 -13.77 0.90
C LYS A 221 11.81 -13.70 2.40
N GLU A 222 12.59 -12.91 3.12
CA GLU A 222 12.50 -12.79 4.57
C GLU A 222 12.59 -11.35 5.03
N ALA A 223 11.99 -11.07 6.18
CA ALA A 223 12.08 -9.78 6.85
C ALA A 223 12.29 -9.95 8.35
N ILE A 224 13.14 -9.13 8.94
CA ILE A 224 13.17 -8.87 10.38
C ILE A 224 12.55 -7.50 10.65
N ALA A 225 11.72 -7.42 11.67
CA ALA A 225 11.00 -6.22 12.00
C ALA A 225 11.19 -5.88 13.48
N PHE A 226 11.39 -4.60 13.77
CA PHE A 226 11.74 -4.13 15.10
C PHE A 226 11.24 -2.70 15.34
N PRO A 227 10.75 -2.39 16.55
CA PRO A 227 10.49 -1.01 16.93
C PRO A 227 11.77 -0.32 17.40
N THR A 228 11.81 0.99 17.25
CA THR A 228 12.73 1.87 17.94
C THR A 228 11.97 2.96 18.69
N GLU A 229 12.68 3.75 19.45
CA GLU A 229 12.14 4.86 20.25
C GLU A 229 11.42 5.87 19.34
N ASP A 230 10.69 6.77 19.95
CA ASP A 230 10.06 7.90 19.29
C ASP A 230 11.12 8.78 18.61
N ALA A 231 11.00 8.96 17.31
CA ALA A 231 11.98 9.73 16.54
C ALA A 231 11.92 11.23 16.90
N ASP A 232 13.07 11.91 16.89
CA ASP A 232 13.13 13.36 17.07
C ASP A 232 12.46 14.12 15.92
N VAL A 233 12.56 13.56 14.72
CA VAL A 233 11.92 14.08 13.51
C VAL A 233 10.99 13.00 12.93
N TYR A 234 9.75 13.37 12.66
CA TYR A 234 8.83 12.50 11.91
C TYR A 234 8.99 12.77 10.43
N ASN A 235 9.57 11.79 9.72
CA ASN A 235 9.66 11.85 8.27
C ASN A 235 8.24 11.79 7.66
N ILE A 236 7.95 12.71 6.76
CA ILE A 236 6.69 12.70 5.99
C ILE A 236 6.73 11.61 4.92
N LEU A 237 7.91 11.31 4.41
CA LEU A 237 8.13 10.20 3.49
C LEU A 237 8.55 8.95 4.26
N THR A 238 8.00 7.79 3.91
CA THR A 238 8.53 6.49 4.36
C THR A 238 9.97 6.37 3.87
N GLU A 239 10.93 6.08 4.75
CA GLU A 239 12.29 5.79 4.29
C GLU A 239 12.38 4.35 3.76
N ALA A 240 12.87 4.18 2.54
CA ALA A 240 13.27 2.92 1.94
C ALA A 240 14.77 2.98 1.63
N ARG A 241 15.60 2.47 2.53
CA ARG A 241 17.06 2.51 2.39
C ARG A 241 17.60 1.22 1.83
N ALA A 242 18.35 1.31 0.75
CA ALA A 242 19.04 0.15 0.17
C ALA A 242 20.13 -0.37 1.11
N MET A 243 20.12 -1.68 1.38
CA MET A 243 21.05 -2.41 2.23
C MET A 243 21.92 -3.36 1.40
N LYS A 244 22.81 -4.14 2.02
CA LYS A 244 23.71 -5.06 1.31
C LYS A 244 22.96 -6.10 0.47
N ALA A 245 21.85 -6.65 0.99
CA ALA A 245 21.10 -7.73 0.35
C ALA A 245 19.59 -7.52 0.39
N GLY A 246 19.13 -6.30 0.28
CA GLY A 246 17.72 -5.92 0.32
C GLY A 246 17.57 -4.45 0.66
N TRP A 247 16.53 -4.12 1.44
CA TRP A 247 16.28 -2.74 1.86
C TRP A 247 15.61 -2.67 3.23
N LYS A 248 15.82 -1.55 3.93
CA LYS A 248 15.26 -1.25 5.25
C LYS A 248 14.17 -0.18 5.13
N TRP A 249 13.06 -0.37 5.84
CA TRP A 249 12.07 0.70 6.02
C TRP A 249 12.17 1.36 7.37
N LEU A 250 11.74 2.64 7.42
CA LEU A 250 11.53 3.42 8.63
C LEU A 250 10.18 4.15 8.50
N ILE A 251 9.29 3.91 9.47
CA ILE A 251 7.94 4.45 9.51
C ILE A 251 7.73 5.11 10.88
N PRO A 252 7.72 6.45 10.97
CA PRO A 252 7.44 7.14 12.22
C PRO A 252 5.94 7.05 12.54
N THR A 253 5.63 6.74 13.79
CA THR A 253 4.29 6.82 14.35
C THR A 253 4.34 7.58 15.66
N TYR A 254 3.22 8.07 16.18
CA TYR A 254 3.21 8.81 17.42
C TYR A 254 3.66 7.94 18.60
N GLY A 255 4.79 8.31 19.19
CA GLY A 255 5.39 7.67 20.36
C GLY A 255 6.32 6.49 20.05
N ARG A 256 6.54 6.10 18.80
CA ARG A 256 7.55 5.09 18.39
C ARG A 256 7.82 5.12 16.90
N THR A 257 8.89 4.44 16.49
CA THR A 257 9.19 4.21 15.07
C THR A 257 9.14 2.73 14.74
N GLY A 258 8.41 2.37 13.67
CA GLY A 258 8.43 1.03 13.09
C GLY A 258 9.56 0.90 12.08
N ASN A 259 10.33 -0.18 12.19
CA ASN A 259 11.43 -0.47 11.30
C ASN A 259 11.40 -1.93 10.85
N GLY A 260 12.08 -2.20 9.75
CA GLY A 260 12.43 -3.55 9.38
C GLY A 260 13.39 -3.61 8.21
N TYR A 261 14.02 -4.75 8.09
CA TYR A 261 14.93 -5.06 7.00
C TYR A 261 14.42 -6.31 6.28
N ILE A 262 14.16 -6.15 4.99
CA ILE A 262 13.72 -7.20 4.10
C ILE A 262 14.89 -7.61 3.20
N PHE A 263 15.15 -8.92 3.09
CA PHE A 263 16.39 -9.40 2.47
C PHE A 263 16.20 -10.70 1.67
N ASP A 264 17.13 -10.94 0.76
CA ASP A 264 17.23 -12.17 -0.02
C ASP A 264 18.16 -13.17 0.69
N THR A 265 17.60 -14.30 1.06
CA THR A 265 18.29 -15.39 1.77
C THR A 265 19.37 -16.10 0.93
N ASP A 266 19.44 -15.85 -0.36
CA ASP A 266 20.52 -16.35 -1.21
C ASP A 266 21.86 -15.61 -0.91
N PHE A 267 21.82 -14.48 -0.23
CA PHE A 267 23.01 -13.62 0.05
C PHE A 267 23.32 -13.44 1.53
N ILE A 268 22.30 -13.32 2.38
CA ILE A 268 22.47 -13.20 3.83
C ILE A 268 21.41 -14.00 4.57
N ASN A 269 21.75 -14.47 5.76
CA ASN A 269 20.78 -15.08 6.67
C ASN A 269 20.25 -14.04 7.68
N LYS A 270 19.28 -14.46 8.51
CA LYS A 270 18.66 -13.62 9.55
C LYS A 270 19.70 -12.97 10.48
N ASP A 271 20.70 -13.75 10.92
CA ASP A 271 21.67 -13.26 11.90
C ASP A 271 22.61 -12.21 11.29
N GLN A 272 23.00 -12.39 10.03
CA GLN A 272 23.77 -11.40 9.27
C GLN A 272 22.95 -10.12 9.02
N ALA A 273 21.65 -10.26 8.71
CA ALA A 273 20.75 -9.11 8.58
C ALA A 273 20.60 -8.36 9.91
N HIS A 274 20.48 -9.10 11.02
CA HIS A 274 20.41 -8.51 12.36
C HIS A 274 21.72 -7.80 12.74
N GLN A 275 22.86 -8.42 12.43
CA GLN A 275 24.17 -7.79 12.64
C GLN A 275 24.30 -6.47 11.86
N GLU A 276 23.90 -6.45 10.59
CA GLU A 276 23.93 -5.22 9.78
C GLU A 276 23.08 -4.09 10.39
N ILE A 277 21.95 -4.44 10.98
CA ILE A 277 21.09 -3.48 11.71
C ILE A 277 21.79 -3.01 13.00
N ASN A 278 22.36 -3.90 13.78
CA ASN A 278 23.08 -3.52 15.01
C ASN A 278 24.27 -2.59 14.72
N GLU A 279 25.03 -2.88 13.66
CA GLU A 279 26.12 -2.01 13.20
C GLU A 279 25.60 -0.61 12.79
N MET A 280 24.47 -0.56 12.07
CA MET A 280 23.87 0.70 11.62
C MET A 280 23.39 1.57 12.80
N TYR A 281 22.82 0.96 13.83
CA TYR A 281 22.31 1.68 15.01
C TYR A 281 23.35 1.88 16.11
N GLY A 282 24.53 1.26 15.99
CA GLY A 282 25.60 1.32 17.01
C GLY A 282 25.24 0.67 18.34
N ARG A 283 24.22 -0.18 18.34
CA ARG A 283 23.71 -0.90 19.52
C ARG A 283 22.97 -2.18 19.13
N GLU A 284 22.76 -3.06 20.06
CA GLU A 284 21.89 -4.21 19.86
C GLU A 284 20.41 -3.77 19.73
N ILE A 285 19.74 -4.30 18.72
CA ILE A 285 18.32 -4.07 18.41
C ILE A 285 17.55 -5.35 18.66
N GLU A 286 16.52 -5.28 19.49
CA GLU A 286 15.62 -6.42 19.71
C GLU A 286 14.72 -6.65 18.49
N ILE A 287 14.75 -7.86 17.93
CA ILE A 287 13.90 -8.24 16.79
C ILE A 287 12.54 -8.70 17.32
N ALA A 288 11.52 -7.92 17.03
CA ALA A 288 10.14 -8.22 17.43
C ALA A 288 9.51 -9.33 16.59
N LYS A 289 9.84 -9.41 15.29
CA LYS A 289 9.30 -10.43 14.38
C LYS A 289 10.31 -10.83 13.32
N HIS A 290 10.25 -12.12 12.95
CA HIS A 290 10.90 -12.66 11.76
C HIS A 290 9.82 -13.27 10.88
N ILE A 291 9.73 -12.84 9.63
CA ILE A 291 8.69 -13.17 8.68
C ILE A 291 9.33 -13.79 7.45
N LYS A 292 8.81 -14.96 7.05
CA LYS A 292 9.16 -15.61 5.78
C LYS A 292 7.98 -15.52 4.85
N PHE A 293 8.23 -15.24 3.59
CA PHE A 293 7.16 -15.10 2.60
C PHE A 293 7.63 -15.49 1.20
N ASP A 294 6.66 -15.72 0.35
CA ASP A 294 6.80 -15.85 -1.10
C ASP A 294 5.92 -14.77 -1.74
N PRO A 295 6.48 -13.76 -2.42
CA PRO A 295 5.66 -12.75 -3.08
C PRO A 295 4.84 -13.40 -4.20
N GLY A 296 3.56 -13.04 -4.30
CA GLY A 296 2.68 -13.67 -5.28
C GLY A 296 1.20 -13.39 -5.03
N LYS A 297 0.38 -14.19 -5.67
CA LYS A 297 -1.08 -14.14 -5.56
C LYS A 297 -1.70 -15.53 -5.69
N LEU A 298 -2.97 -15.67 -5.34
CA LEU A 298 -3.75 -16.85 -5.72
C LEU A 298 -4.05 -16.84 -7.24
N ASP A 299 -4.17 -18.03 -7.83
CA ASP A 299 -4.70 -18.19 -9.18
C ASP A 299 -6.18 -17.77 -9.27
N ARG A 300 -6.92 -17.95 -8.18
CA ARG A 300 -8.32 -17.56 -8.03
C ARG A 300 -8.58 -17.11 -6.59
N VAL A 301 -9.01 -15.88 -6.42
CA VAL A 301 -9.37 -15.30 -5.12
C VAL A 301 -10.84 -15.51 -4.77
N CYS A 302 -11.68 -15.80 -5.76
CA CYS A 302 -13.10 -16.05 -5.58
C CYS A 302 -13.47 -17.41 -6.19
N ILE A 303 -13.85 -18.35 -5.33
CA ILE A 303 -14.25 -19.71 -5.69
C ILE A 303 -15.56 -20.05 -4.98
N LYS A 304 -16.60 -20.34 -5.76
CA LYS A 304 -17.94 -20.70 -5.24
C LYS A 304 -18.46 -19.63 -4.26
N ASN A 305 -18.64 -19.96 -2.99
CA ASN A 305 -19.08 -19.07 -1.92
C ASN A 305 -17.94 -18.59 -1.01
N CYS A 306 -16.70 -18.59 -1.49
CA CYS A 306 -15.56 -18.12 -0.73
C CYS A 306 -14.76 -17.05 -1.51
N LEU A 307 -14.42 -15.95 -0.82
CA LEU A 307 -13.58 -14.87 -1.31
C LEU A 307 -12.38 -14.71 -0.38
N ALA A 308 -11.17 -14.80 -0.91
CA ALA A 308 -9.94 -14.49 -0.18
C ALA A 308 -9.59 -13.00 -0.30
N VAL A 309 -9.12 -12.40 0.81
CA VAL A 309 -8.68 -11.00 0.88
C VAL A 309 -7.36 -10.85 1.64
N GLY A 310 -6.62 -9.77 1.36
CA GLY A 310 -5.35 -9.49 2.02
C GLY A 310 -4.31 -10.59 1.79
N LEU A 311 -3.56 -10.94 2.83
CA LEU A 311 -2.48 -11.94 2.74
C LEU A 311 -2.96 -13.35 2.34
N SER A 312 -4.24 -13.65 2.48
CA SER A 312 -4.82 -14.89 1.95
C SER A 312 -4.91 -14.86 0.42
N ALA A 313 -5.13 -13.70 -0.18
CA ALA A 313 -5.30 -13.52 -1.62
C ALA A 313 -3.98 -13.23 -2.34
N ASN A 314 -3.18 -12.35 -1.77
CA ASN A 314 -1.96 -11.85 -2.39
C ASN A 314 -1.00 -11.27 -1.36
N PHE A 315 0.28 -11.21 -1.74
CA PHE A 315 1.30 -10.52 -0.98
C PHE A 315 2.43 -10.04 -1.89
N LEU A 316 2.80 -8.79 -1.73
CA LEU A 316 4.05 -8.21 -2.23
C LEU A 316 4.83 -7.65 -1.05
N GLU A 317 6.13 -7.47 -1.23
CA GLU A 317 6.92 -6.75 -0.26
C GLU A 317 6.37 -5.33 -0.02
N PRO A 318 6.60 -4.73 1.17
CA PRO A 318 5.92 -3.48 1.55
C PRO A 318 6.51 -2.21 0.93
N LEU A 319 7.31 -2.30 -0.14
CA LEU A 319 8.08 -1.21 -0.73
C LEU A 319 7.24 0.04 -1.01
N GLU A 320 6.04 -0.15 -1.55
CA GLU A 320 5.09 0.91 -1.92
C GLU A 320 3.78 0.82 -1.12
N ALA A 321 3.83 0.19 0.06
CA ALA A 321 2.68 0.07 0.96
C ALA A 321 1.42 -0.56 0.31
N THR A 322 1.61 -1.56 -0.55
CA THR A 322 0.56 -2.12 -1.42
C THR A 322 -0.52 -2.89 -0.68
N SER A 323 -0.20 -3.51 0.48
CA SER A 323 -1.07 -4.52 1.12
C SER A 323 -2.44 -3.98 1.56
N ILE A 324 -2.49 -2.80 2.17
CA ILE A 324 -3.76 -2.18 2.59
C ILE A 324 -4.54 -1.73 1.36
N GLY A 325 -3.89 -1.08 0.40
CA GLY A 325 -4.50 -0.60 -0.84
C GLY A 325 -5.12 -1.74 -1.65
N THR A 326 -4.41 -2.85 -1.85
CA THR A 326 -4.96 -4.04 -2.55
C THR A 326 -6.16 -4.62 -1.83
N SER A 327 -6.13 -4.67 -0.49
CA SER A 327 -7.26 -5.19 0.30
C SER A 327 -8.51 -4.32 0.17
N ILE A 328 -8.36 -3.00 0.20
CA ILE A 328 -9.44 -2.03 -0.01
C ILE A 328 -10.03 -2.19 -1.41
N GLN A 329 -9.19 -2.20 -2.43
CA GLN A 329 -9.63 -2.36 -3.82
C GLN A 329 -10.37 -3.70 -4.04
N GLN A 330 -9.84 -4.81 -3.50
CA GLN A 330 -10.53 -6.11 -3.57
C GLN A 330 -11.90 -6.07 -2.90
N ALA A 331 -12.02 -5.45 -1.73
CA ALA A 331 -13.30 -5.33 -1.04
C ALA A 331 -14.31 -4.51 -1.86
N PHE A 332 -13.91 -3.36 -2.43
CA PHE A 332 -14.77 -2.56 -3.29
C PHE A 332 -15.16 -3.29 -4.58
N MET A 333 -14.22 -3.93 -5.26
CA MET A 333 -14.51 -4.73 -6.47
C MET A 333 -15.54 -5.82 -6.20
N SER A 334 -15.39 -6.52 -5.06
CA SER A 334 -16.22 -7.67 -4.72
C SER A 334 -17.60 -7.26 -4.22
N MET A 335 -17.68 -6.20 -3.43
CA MET A 335 -18.93 -5.69 -2.84
C MET A 335 -20.05 -5.51 -3.87
N HIS A 336 -19.72 -4.96 -5.03
CA HIS A 336 -20.68 -4.72 -6.11
C HIS A 336 -21.15 -5.99 -6.83
N LYS A 337 -20.53 -7.14 -6.54
CA LYS A 337 -20.82 -8.42 -7.19
C LYS A 337 -21.54 -9.42 -6.27
N ILE A 338 -21.71 -9.07 -5.00
CA ILE A 338 -22.44 -9.87 -4.02
C ILE A 338 -23.93 -9.57 -4.17
N ARG A 339 -24.73 -10.62 -4.37
CA ARG A 339 -26.19 -10.54 -4.51
C ARG A 339 -26.86 -10.53 -3.13
N GLY A 340 -28.15 -10.18 -3.10
CA GLY A 340 -28.92 -10.10 -1.87
C GLY A 340 -29.03 -11.42 -1.08
N ASP A 341 -28.85 -12.56 -1.74
CA ASP A 341 -28.76 -13.89 -1.15
C ASP A 341 -27.35 -14.32 -0.72
N GLY A 342 -26.36 -13.45 -0.86
CA GLY A 342 -24.95 -13.74 -0.56
C GLY A 342 -24.19 -14.43 -1.69
N SER A 343 -24.86 -14.82 -2.76
CA SER A 343 -24.23 -15.51 -3.87
C SER A 343 -23.45 -14.55 -4.77
N ILE A 344 -22.42 -15.07 -5.41
CA ILE A 344 -21.66 -14.41 -6.47
C ILE A 344 -21.82 -15.27 -7.73
N SER A 345 -22.35 -14.68 -8.80
CA SER A 345 -22.59 -15.42 -10.04
C SER A 345 -21.30 -15.96 -10.67
N PRO A 346 -21.34 -17.05 -11.46
CA PRO A 346 -20.13 -17.55 -12.13
C PRO A 346 -19.42 -16.49 -13.01
N PRO A 347 -20.12 -15.65 -13.81
CA PRO A 347 -19.50 -14.54 -14.53
C PRO A 347 -18.85 -13.52 -13.59
N ASP A 348 -19.50 -13.16 -12.47
CA ASP A 348 -18.96 -12.20 -11.52
C ASP A 348 -17.73 -12.75 -10.79
N ARG A 349 -17.70 -14.05 -10.43
CA ARG A 349 -16.50 -14.69 -9.88
C ARG A 349 -15.32 -14.62 -10.85
N LYS A 350 -15.58 -14.89 -12.15
CA LYS A 350 -14.56 -14.77 -13.20
C LYS A 350 -14.06 -13.32 -13.31
N LEU A 351 -14.96 -12.36 -13.23
CA LEU A 351 -14.61 -10.93 -13.28
C LEU A 351 -13.77 -10.51 -12.07
N ILE A 352 -14.17 -10.87 -10.83
CA ILE A 352 -13.39 -10.59 -9.60
C ILE A 352 -11.98 -11.17 -9.72
N ASN A 353 -11.84 -12.41 -10.17
CA ASN A 353 -10.54 -13.05 -10.37
C ASN A 353 -9.69 -12.29 -11.39
N SER A 354 -10.25 -11.93 -12.55
CA SER A 354 -9.54 -11.20 -13.61
C SER A 354 -9.12 -9.79 -13.16
N MET A 355 -10.00 -9.07 -12.46
CA MET A 355 -9.70 -7.73 -11.95
C MET A 355 -8.61 -7.77 -10.88
N THR A 356 -8.65 -8.78 -9.99
CA THR A 356 -7.58 -8.98 -9.00
C THR A 356 -6.26 -9.36 -9.66
N ASP A 357 -6.29 -10.16 -10.72
CA ASP A 357 -5.10 -10.46 -11.52
C ASP A 357 -4.46 -9.19 -12.08
N GLY A 358 -5.25 -8.32 -12.71
CA GLY A 358 -4.78 -7.05 -13.24
C GLY A 358 -4.20 -6.14 -12.17
N LEU A 359 -4.90 -6.00 -11.04
CA LEU A 359 -4.44 -5.24 -9.89
C LEU A 359 -3.06 -5.73 -9.41
N MET A 360 -2.89 -7.05 -9.27
CA MET A 360 -1.65 -7.64 -8.77
C MET A 360 -0.51 -7.62 -9.80
N HIS A 361 -0.82 -7.73 -11.08
CA HIS A 361 0.18 -7.57 -12.13
C HIS A 361 0.69 -6.13 -12.20
N ASN A 362 -0.19 -5.13 -12.09
CA ASN A 362 0.19 -3.73 -12.01
C ASN A 362 1.09 -3.45 -10.80
N ALA A 363 0.71 -3.90 -9.60
CA ALA A 363 1.50 -3.71 -8.39
C ALA A 363 2.87 -4.44 -8.47
N ARG A 364 2.91 -5.69 -8.98
CA ARG A 364 4.14 -6.44 -9.22
C ARG A 364 5.11 -5.69 -10.13
N ASP A 365 4.60 -5.18 -11.24
CA ASP A 365 5.40 -4.52 -12.27
C ASP A 365 5.97 -3.21 -11.75
N PHE A 366 5.17 -2.48 -10.96
CA PHE A 366 5.63 -1.26 -10.33
C PHE A 366 6.73 -1.52 -9.29
N VAL A 367 6.57 -2.51 -8.43
CA VAL A 367 7.61 -2.90 -7.46
C VAL A 367 8.86 -3.40 -8.18
N ALA A 368 8.71 -4.22 -9.24
CA ALA A 368 9.84 -4.73 -10.02
C ALA A 368 10.64 -3.61 -10.72
N LEU A 369 9.98 -2.52 -11.12
CA LEU A 369 10.63 -1.36 -11.75
C LEU A 369 11.70 -0.74 -10.86
N HIS A 370 11.54 -0.73 -9.54
CA HIS A 370 12.52 -0.19 -8.60
C HIS A 370 13.82 -0.99 -8.53
N TYR A 371 13.80 -2.27 -8.88
CA TYR A 371 14.98 -3.13 -8.80
C TYR A 371 15.86 -3.12 -10.04
N ILE A 372 15.34 -2.68 -11.16
CA ILE A 372 16.06 -2.67 -12.43
C ILE A 372 16.86 -1.37 -12.60
N ASN A 373 17.97 -1.46 -13.32
CA ASN A 373 18.88 -0.32 -13.61
C ASN A 373 19.38 0.44 -12.35
N ASN A 374 19.64 -0.28 -11.26
CA ASN A 374 20.01 0.30 -9.97
C ASN A 374 21.50 0.69 -9.86
N ASN A 375 22.39 0.18 -10.72
CA ASN A 375 23.84 0.43 -10.76
C ASN A 375 24.61 0.19 -9.45
N ARG A 376 24.06 -0.60 -8.53
CA ARG A 376 24.71 -0.97 -7.27
C ARG A 376 25.65 -2.16 -7.45
N SER A 377 26.74 -2.17 -6.67
CA SER A 377 27.84 -3.13 -6.84
C SER A 377 27.76 -4.39 -5.98
N THR A 378 26.83 -4.47 -4.99
CA THR A 378 26.76 -5.68 -4.16
C THR A 378 26.20 -6.88 -4.94
N PRO A 379 26.50 -8.12 -4.54
CA PRO A 379 26.03 -9.30 -5.26
C PRO A 379 24.51 -9.37 -5.43
N PHE A 380 23.75 -9.00 -4.40
CA PHE A 380 22.29 -8.92 -4.45
C PHE A 380 21.82 -7.95 -5.53
N TRP A 381 22.30 -6.70 -5.51
CA TRP A 381 21.86 -5.68 -6.46
C TRP A 381 22.27 -6.00 -7.89
N ARG A 382 23.44 -6.63 -8.09
CA ARG A 382 23.83 -7.17 -9.42
C ARG A 382 22.91 -8.30 -9.90
N LYS A 383 22.37 -9.13 -8.98
CA LYS A 383 21.32 -10.11 -9.31
C LYS A 383 20.05 -9.39 -9.75
N CYS A 384 19.60 -8.39 -8.98
CA CYS A 384 18.38 -7.62 -9.29
C CYS A 384 18.40 -7.01 -10.70
N ALA A 385 19.54 -6.43 -11.10
CA ALA A 385 19.68 -5.86 -12.44
C ALA A 385 19.51 -6.90 -13.59
N LYS A 386 19.65 -8.19 -13.29
CA LYS A 386 19.55 -9.31 -14.24
C LYS A 386 18.30 -10.16 -14.10
N LEU A 387 17.41 -9.83 -13.16
CA LEU A 387 16.16 -10.57 -12.98
C LEU A 387 15.32 -10.52 -14.25
N PRO A 388 14.58 -11.60 -14.57
CA PRO A 388 13.56 -11.55 -15.59
C PRO A 388 12.57 -10.41 -15.31
N ARG A 389 12.09 -9.79 -16.36
CA ARG A 389 11.06 -8.75 -16.28
C ARG A 389 9.74 -9.30 -16.76
N PRO A 390 8.62 -8.95 -16.13
CA PRO A 390 7.30 -9.31 -16.68
C PRO A 390 7.10 -8.74 -18.08
N ASP A 391 6.40 -9.46 -18.95
CA ASP A 391 6.13 -9.00 -20.33
C ASP A 391 5.37 -7.67 -20.35
N SER A 392 4.43 -7.49 -19.42
CA SER A 392 3.70 -6.22 -19.24
C SER A 392 4.64 -5.06 -18.89
N LEU A 393 5.59 -5.25 -17.98
CA LEU A 393 6.59 -4.24 -17.67
C LEU A 393 7.51 -3.96 -18.88
N MET A 394 7.90 -4.99 -19.61
CA MET A 394 8.71 -4.81 -20.83
C MET A 394 8.00 -3.97 -21.88
N THR A 395 6.69 -4.15 -22.04
CA THR A 395 5.86 -3.34 -22.94
C THR A 395 5.85 -1.88 -22.54
N LEU A 396 5.67 -1.58 -21.24
CA LEU A 396 5.72 -0.22 -20.71
C LEU A 396 7.11 0.43 -20.91
N LEU A 397 8.18 -0.33 -20.61
CA LEU A 397 9.56 0.17 -20.79
C LEU A 397 9.90 0.42 -22.26
N GLU A 398 9.32 -0.32 -23.20
CA GLU A 398 9.48 -0.05 -24.63
C GLU A 398 8.78 1.26 -25.02
N SER A 399 7.54 1.48 -24.55
CA SER A 399 6.79 2.72 -24.81
C SER A 399 7.53 3.96 -24.30
N LEU A 400 8.16 3.86 -23.11
CA LEU A 400 8.91 4.95 -22.50
C LEU A 400 10.11 5.47 -23.30
N LYS A 401 10.58 4.72 -24.30
CA LYS A 401 11.61 5.19 -25.22
C LYS A 401 11.11 6.29 -26.17
N TYR A 402 9.81 6.36 -26.36
CA TYR A 402 9.17 7.21 -27.38
C TYR A 402 8.27 8.29 -26.79
N LYS A 403 7.64 8.02 -25.66
CA LYS A 403 6.72 8.93 -24.98
C LYS A 403 6.63 8.64 -23.48
N PRO A 404 6.24 9.60 -22.64
CA PRO A 404 5.70 9.30 -21.30
C PRO A 404 4.46 8.41 -21.42
N LEU A 405 4.25 7.54 -20.45
CA LEU A 405 3.05 6.69 -20.39
C LEU A 405 1.81 7.53 -20.10
N ASP A 406 0.68 7.08 -20.62
CA ASP A 406 -0.64 7.63 -20.34
C ASP A 406 -1.61 6.52 -19.83
N ALA A 407 -2.83 6.87 -19.47
CA ALA A 407 -3.81 5.93 -18.91
C ALA A 407 -4.12 4.75 -19.86
N HIS A 408 -4.02 4.93 -21.18
CA HIS A 408 -4.33 3.88 -22.17
C HIS A 408 -3.26 2.78 -22.17
N ASP A 409 -2.00 3.09 -21.82
CA ASP A 409 -0.92 2.10 -21.72
C ASP A 409 -1.21 1.05 -20.63
N PHE A 410 -2.12 1.35 -19.69
CA PHE A 410 -2.50 0.47 -18.58
C PHE A 410 -3.70 -0.44 -18.87
N ASN A 411 -4.32 -0.33 -20.04
CA ASN A 411 -5.45 -1.18 -20.46
C ASN A 411 -5.06 -2.67 -20.48
N MET A 412 -3.78 -2.99 -20.62
CA MET A 412 -3.26 -4.35 -20.59
C MET A 412 -3.52 -5.09 -19.27
N TYR A 413 -3.72 -4.38 -18.18
CA TYR A 413 -4.01 -5.00 -16.87
C TYR A 413 -5.47 -5.44 -16.71
N ASN A 414 -6.35 -5.12 -17.67
CA ASN A 414 -7.77 -5.46 -17.62
C ASN A 414 -8.46 -5.11 -16.28
N SER A 415 -8.01 -4.06 -15.62
CA SER A 415 -8.53 -3.63 -14.33
C SER A 415 -8.62 -2.11 -14.28
N ILE A 416 -9.79 -1.61 -13.90
CA ILE A 416 -9.98 -0.19 -13.56
C ILE A 416 -9.50 0.13 -12.13
N TYR A 417 -9.10 -0.89 -11.38
CA TYR A 417 -8.66 -0.82 -9.99
C TYR A 417 -7.15 -1.04 -9.88
N THR A 418 -6.36 -0.42 -10.75
CA THR A 418 -4.89 -0.43 -10.61
C THR A 418 -4.48 0.40 -9.39
N LEU A 419 -3.36 0.03 -8.76
CA LEU A 419 -2.78 0.83 -7.66
C LEU A 419 -1.92 1.97 -8.17
N PHE A 420 -1.23 1.75 -9.29
CA PHE A 420 -0.24 2.67 -9.81
C PHE A 420 -0.58 3.03 -11.24
N GLY A 421 -0.77 4.31 -11.48
CA GLY A 421 -1.07 4.87 -12.80
C GLY A 421 0.18 5.31 -13.57
N ALA A 422 -0.05 5.97 -14.70
CA ALA A 422 0.99 6.46 -15.59
C ALA A 422 2.01 7.35 -14.87
N ASP A 423 1.53 8.27 -14.04
CA ASP A 423 2.38 9.21 -13.29
C ASP A 423 3.39 8.51 -12.40
N ASN A 424 2.94 7.45 -11.69
CA ASN A 424 3.79 6.68 -10.79
C ASN A 424 4.90 5.99 -11.59
N PHE A 425 4.53 5.32 -12.69
CA PHE A 425 5.51 4.63 -13.54
C PHE A 425 6.46 5.60 -14.24
N ASN A 426 5.97 6.73 -14.76
CA ASN A 426 6.78 7.76 -15.41
C ASN A 426 7.83 8.29 -14.45
N LEU A 427 7.45 8.62 -13.22
CA LEU A 427 8.34 9.17 -12.21
C LEU A 427 9.46 8.19 -11.85
N ILE A 428 9.12 6.94 -11.53
CA ILE A 428 10.14 5.94 -11.17
C ILE A 428 11.00 5.59 -12.39
N ALA A 429 10.42 5.46 -13.57
CA ALA A 429 11.16 5.21 -14.80
C ALA A 429 12.13 6.34 -15.14
N TYR A 430 11.75 7.59 -14.86
CA TYR A 430 12.65 8.74 -15.02
C TYR A 430 13.86 8.64 -14.07
N PHE A 431 13.64 8.37 -12.79
CA PHE A 431 14.73 8.23 -11.82
C PHE A 431 15.63 7.02 -12.10
N HIS A 432 15.09 5.97 -12.71
CA HIS A 432 15.85 4.82 -13.16
C HIS A 432 16.46 4.99 -14.58
N GLY A 433 16.28 6.15 -15.22
CA GLY A 433 16.85 6.49 -16.51
C GLY A 433 16.23 5.77 -17.72
N PHE A 434 15.02 5.21 -17.58
CA PHE A 434 14.23 4.64 -18.68
C PHE A 434 13.46 5.71 -19.45
N LEU A 435 12.89 6.68 -18.75
CA LEU A 435 12.29 7.87 -19.37
C LEU A 435 13.33 9.00 -19.36
N LYS A 436 13.53 9.61 -20.51
CA LYS A 436 14.58 10.64 -20.72
C LYS A 436 13.98 12.03 -20.77
N PRO A 437 14.69 13.09 -20.29
CA PRO A 437 14.26 14.48 -20.43
C PRO A 437 13.90 14.84 -21.86
N GLU A 438 14.69 14.38 -22.85
CA GLU A 438 14.47 14.69 -24.27
C GLU A 438 13.16 14.08 -24.77
N THR A 439 12.79 12.87 -24.29
CA THR A 439 11.51 12.23 -24.62
C THR A 439 10.34 13.00 -24.01
N CYS A 440 10.49 13.49 -22.78
CA CYS A 440 9.50 14.35 -22.15
C CYS A 440 9.35 15.69 -22.89
N GLN A 441 10.46 16.30 -23.36
CA GLN A 441 10.46 17.55 -24.11
C GLN A 441 9.67 17.41 -25.42
N LEU A 442 9.88 16.31 -26.15
CA LEU A 442 9.10 16.05 -27.39
C LEU A 442 7.59 16.02 -27.16
N GLN A 443 7.15 15.52 -26.01
CA GLN A 443 5.72 15.53 -25.63
C GLN A 443 5.24 16.96 -25.35
N ILE A 444 6.05 17.77 -24.65
CA ILE A 444 5.73 19.17 -24.34
C ILE A 444 5.68 20.02 -25.60
N ASP A 445 6.63 19.83 -26.54
CA ASP A 445 6.70 20.56 -27.81
C ASP A 445 5.46 20.33 -28.70
N GLY A 446 4.74 19.23 -28.48
CA GLY A 446 3.50 18.91 -29.18
C GLY A 446 2.24 19.57 -28.62
N LEU A 447 2.34 20.28 -27.47
CA LEU A 447 1.19 20.92 -26.83
C LEU A 447 0.89 22.30 -27.47
N SER A 448 -0.38 22.70 -27.45
CA SER A 448 -0.78 24.02 -27.91
C SER A 448 -0.24 25.12 -26.98
N PRO A 449 0.03 26.35 -27.51
CA PRO A 449 0.46 27.46 -26.70
C PRO A 449 -0.44 27.76 -25.51
N ASP A 450 -1.76 27.64 -25.69
CA ASP A 450 -2.76 27.90 -24.64
C ASP A 450 -2.62 26.94 -23.46
N ILE A 451 -2.31 25.65 -23.74
CA ILE A 451 -2.04 24.67 -22.71
C ILE A 451 -0.72 25.00 -21.99
N LEU A 452 0.33 25.34 -22.74
CA LEU A 452 1.62 25.70 -22.17
C LEU A 452 1.51 26.96 -21.28
N GLU A 453 0.74 27.96 -21.70
CA GLU A 453 0.48 29.18 -20.93
C GLU A 453 -0.26 28.84 -19.63
N SER A 454 -1.26 27.94 -19.68
CA SER A 454 -1.96 27.48 -18.46
C SER A 454 -1.05 26.81 -17.44
N TYR A 455 0.08 26.25 -17.86
CA TYR A 455 1.09 25.66 -16.98
C TYR A 455 2.15 26.66 -16.52
N SER A 456 2.39 27.76 -17.22
CA SER A 456 3.36 28.80 -16.83
C SER A 456 2.93 29.55 -15.58
N ASP A 457 1.63 29.69 -15.34
CA ASP A 457 1.07 30.30 -14.12
C ASP A 457 1.29 29.43 -12.86
N TYR A 458 1.79 28.20 -13.05
CA TYR A 458 2.18 27.26 -12.01
C TYR A 458 3.69 27.20 -11.81
N GLU A 459 4.36 28.31 -11.85
CA GLU A 459 5.63 28.39 -11.13
C GLU A 459 5.38 27.83 -9.74
N LEU A 460 6.22 26.85 -9.36
CA LEU A 460 6.31 26.41 -7.98
C LEU A 460 6.47 27.69 -7.17
N SER A 461 5.34 28.29 -6.79
CA SER A 461 5.38 29.46 -5.91
C SER A 461 6.28 29.02 -4.79
N PRO A 462 7.43 29.67 -4.58
CA PRO A 462 8.18 29.44 -3.37
C PRO A 462 7.16 29.75 -2.29
N VAL A 463 6.60 28.66 -1.71
CA VAL A 463 5.68 28.82 -0.60
C VAL A 463 6.62 29.23 0.53
N ASP A 464 6.80 30.52 0.68
CA ASP A 464 7.43 31.17 1.84
C ASP A 464 6.67 30.90 3.15
N ARG A 465 5.80 29.91 3.11
CA ARG A 465 5.12 29.37 4.28
C ARG A 465 6.09 28.46 5.00
N VAL A 466 6.80 29.05 5.94
CA VAL A 466 7.56 28.28 6.93
C VAL A 466 6.55 27.46 7.74
N GLY A 467 6.18 26.28 7.22
CA GLY A 467 5.28 25.35 7.89
C GLY A 467 5.86 24.90 9.24
N ILE A 468 5.07 24.26 10.07
CA ILE A 468 5.51 23.72 11.36
C ILE A 468 6.17 22.33 11.17
N PRO A 469 7.10 21.91 12.06
CA PRO A 469 7.65 20.57 12.02
C PRO A 469 6.56 19.50 12.09
N HIS A 470 6.69 18.46 11.31
CA HIS A 470 5.67 17.38 11.24
C HIS A 470 5.39 16.76 12.61
N LYS A 471 6.44 16.53 13.43
CA LYS A 471 6.26 16.00 14.80
C LYS A 471 5.41 16.94 15.64
N GLU A 472 5.66 18.25 15.57
CA GLU A 472 4.87 19.26 16.29
C GLU A 472 3.41 19.29 15.83
N TYR A 473 3.19 19.20 14.50
CA TYR A 473 1.83 19.11 13.93
C TYR A 473 1.06 17.91 14.51
N ILE A 474 1.66 16.71 14.52
CA ILE A 474 1.06 15.50 15.08
C ILE A 474 0.81 15.64 16.59
N GLN A 475 1.75 16.23 17.35
CA GLN A 475 1.57 16.51 18.77
C GLN A 475 0.38 17.43 19.03
N ARG A 476 0.25 18.49 18.25
CA ARG A 476 -0.88 19.43 18.35
C ARG A 476 -2.22 18.74 18.13
N ILE A 477 -2.30 17.82 17.14
CA ILE A 477 -3.51 17.03 16.90
C ILE A 477 -3.82 16.15 18.11
N HIS A 478 -2.83 15.44 18.66
CA HIS A 478 -3.02 14.59 19.84
C HIS A 478 -3.40 15.36 21.12
N HIS A 479 -3.06 16.64 21.21
CA HIS A 479 -3.43 17.51 22.33
C HIS A 479 -4.76 18.29 22.09
N GLY A 480 -5.54 17.93 21.10
CA GLY A 480 -6.88 18.48 20.85
C GLY A 480 -6.90 19.88 20.20
N TRP A 481 -5.78 20.33 19.64
CA TRP A 481 -5.71 21.69 19.06
C TRP A 481 -6.64 21.90 17.86
N TYR A 482 -7.06 20.81 17.20
CA TYR A 482 -7.98 20.83 16.08
C TYR A 482 -9.44 20.49 16.42
N ASP A 483 -9.74 20.01 17.63
CA ASP A 483 -11.08 19.62 18.07
C ASP A 483 -12.01 20.81 18.41
N ASN A 484 -11.50 22.03 18.45
CA ASN A 484 -12.25 23.22 18.87
C ASN A 484 -12.70 24.13 17.73
N ARG A 485 -12.56 23.72 16.48
CA ARG A 485 -13.10 24.48 15.35
C ARG A 485 -14.48 23.94 14.97
N PRO A 486 -15.52 24.80 14.84
CA PRO A 486 -16.81 24.35 14.34
C PRO A 486 -16.62 23.78 12.93
N HIS A 487 -17.10 22.56 12.70
CA HIS A 487 -17.16 21.95 11.39
C HIS A 487 -18.14 22.76 10.51
N ASN A 488 -17.65 23.78 9.83
CA ASN A 488 -18.39 24.37 8.72
C ASN A 488 -18.18 23.48 7.49
N PHE A 489 -19.09 22.53 7.33
CA PHE A 489 -19.28 21.88 6.03
C PHE A 489 -19.95 22.90 5.10
N ILE A 490 -19.28 23.26 4.04
CA ILE A 490 -19.89 23.76 2.80
C ILE A 490 -19.58 22.74 1.70
#